data_880e20e3fd199e0891e6cfb556632391
#
_entry.id   880e20e3fd199e0891e6cfb556632391
#
_cell.length_a   1.000
_cell.length_b   1.000
_cell.length_c   1.000
_cell.angle_alpha   90.00
_cell.angle_beta   90.00
_cell.angle_gamma   90.00
#
_symmetry.space_group_name_H-M   'P 1'
#
loop_
_entity.id
_entity.type
_entity.pdbx_description
1 polymer ?
#
loop_
_entity_poly.entity_id
_entity_poly.type
_entity_poly.pdbx_seq_one_letter_code
_entity_poly.pdbx_strand_id
1 'polypeptide(L)'
;MKKICGNCFSRISGNVCRKCGHVNVRTSAEYDALPVGTQLRGRYTVGKLMGRGGFGMIYLAYDEQSDKTVAVKEFFPDGTAVRSQDNITAEPMTTIQQENYGEGLERFFREAEIISGFPECSELIGIYDVFRENGTAYYAMEFVHGASLKSYAETSSAISPAQAVYIAQKLLPSLQILHQRGVIHRDVSPDNIMLCADGSVKLIDFGSARYIQDRTCSMSVILKQGFAPLEQYQRRGAQGGWTDIYSFGASLFYAMTLVTPEDPLTRLEDDSDFEFQLHGITPSLAEILRRSCNVRRELRYQNAEEMLGAVSVCGVEPVGFPADKIQQAVRSSAAPEGSLARGGTFLSTAAAALTSAASSAAEFFSGISRTITPIKVRIGGEMFPVNSVELDLSDRELTNAQIINLRHMKRLKVLNLNYNYITDLACLEGLTQLEELHFSHNNVTDPSFLSEMTELRRISAENTGLTDISPLAGKLRLEAVFIGDSLVTDITPLKSARGLRFLGCNELQIGSLDALEGMTELETVCLEIGRAHV
;
A
#
# COMPACT_ATOMS: atom_id res chain seq x y z
N MET A 1 -28.25 -12.64 -21.56
CA MET A 1 -27.50 -11.40 -21.84
C MET A 1 -26.54 -11.61 -23.03
N LYS A 2 -26.43 -10.65 -23.94
CA LYS A 2 -25.45 -10.73 -25.05
C LYS A 2 -24.06 -10.49 -24.45
N LYS A 3 -23.11 -11.41 -24.68
CA LYS A 3 -21.72 -11.29 -24.19
C LYS A 3 -21.04 -10.08 -24.84
N ILE A 4 -20.47 -9.20 -23.99
CA ILE A 4 -19.69 -8.03 -24.45
C ILE A 4 -18.22 -8.17 -24.02
N CYS A 5 -17.33 -7.47 -24.73
CA CYS A 5 -15.93 -7.35 -24.37
C CYS A 5 -15.76 -6.37 -23.22
N GLY A 6 -15.11 -6.79 -22.12
CA GLY A 6 -14.87 -5.94 -20.96
C GLY A 6 -13.95 -4.74 -21.23
N ASN A 7 -13.21 -4.73 -22.35
CA ASN A 7 -12.27 -3.66 -22.67
C ASN A 7 -12.80 -2.66 -23.73
N CYS A 8 -13.51 -3.12 -24.75
CA CYS A 8 -13.97 -2.23 -25.85
C CYS A 8 -15.49 -2.31 -26.08
N PHE A 9 -16.23 -2.97 -25.23
CA PHE A 9 -17.72 -3.11 -25.21
C PHE A 9 -18.32 -3.70 -26.49
N SER A 10 -17.51 -4.15 -27.45
CA SER A 10 -17.99 -4.83 -28.66
C SER A 10 -18.63 -6.17 -28.30
N ARG A 11 -19.66 -6.57 -29.04
CA ARG A 11 -20.28 -7.89 -28.91
C ARG A 11 -19.28 -9.00 -29.22
N ILE A 12 -19.23 -10.04 -28.38
CA ILE A 12 -18.35 -11.20 -28.55
C ILE A 12 -19.14 -12.50 -28.50
N SER A 13 -18.70 -13.51 -29.25
CA SER A 13 -19.29 -14.83 -29.27
C SER A 13 -18.54 -15.87 -28.41
N GLY A 14 -17.32 -15.54 -27.98
CA GLY A 14 -16.44 -16.36 -27.12
C GLY A 14 -15.88 -15.54 -25.97
N ASN A 15 -14.69 -15.91 -25.47
CA ASN A 15 -14.01 -15.19 -24.42
C ASN A 15 -12.96 -14.20 -24.95
N VAL A 16 -12.55 -14.33 -26.22
CA VAL A 16 -11.55 -13.45 -26.87
C VAL A 16 -12.25 -12.47 -27.78
N CYS A 17 -11.99 -11.20 -27.61
CA CYS A 17 -12.52 -10.14 -28.46
C CYS A 17 -11.75 -10.05 -29.77
N ARG A 18 -12.44 -10.22 -30.91
CA ARG A 18 -11.82 -10.10 -32.26
C ARG A 18 -11.42 -8.68 -32.61
N LYS A 19 -12.00 -7.65 -31.95
CA LYS A 19 -11.72 -6.23 -32.23
C LYS A 19 -10.46 -5.74 -31.53
N CYS A 20 -10.25 -6.09 -30.24
CA CYS A 20 -9.16 -5.56 -29.43
C CYS A 20 -8.26 -6.62 -28.78
N GLY A 21 -8.50 -7.91 -29.05
CA GLY A 21 -7.70 -9.01 -28.49
C GLY A 21 -7.93 -9.33 -27.02
N HIS A 22 -8.72 -8.51 -26.29
CA HIS A 22 -8.95 -8.72 -24.86
C HIS A 22 -9.63 -10.06 -24.58
N VAL A 23 -9.18 -10.72 -23.51
CA VAL A 23 -9.72 -12.01 -23.07
C VAL A 23 -10.59 -11.79 -21.84
N ASN A 24 -11.89 -12.01 -21.97
CA ASN A 24 -12.84 -11.95 -20.85
C ASN A 24 -12.77 -13.25 -20.01
N VAL A 25 -11.75 -13.37 -19.18
CA VAL A 25 -11.61 -14.48 -18.21
C VAL A 25 -11.51 -13.87 -16.83
N ARG A 26 -12.34 -14.30 -15.90
CA ARG A 26 -12.24 -13.94 -14.49
C ARG A 26 -11.05 -14.69 -13.89
N THR A 27 -10.13 -13.98 -13.32
CA THR A 27 -9.03 -14.55 -12.52
C THR A 27 -9.50 -14.77 -11.08
N SER A 28 -8.77 -15.57 -10.30
CA SER A 28 -9.05 -15.73 -8.86
C SER A 28 -8.98 -14.41 -8.08
N ALA A 29 -8.14 -13.47 -8.52
CA ALA A 29 -8.03 -12.13 -7.94
C ALA A 29 -9.25 -11.23 -8.24
N GLU A 30 -10.10 -11.60 -9.20
CA GLU A 30 -11.31 -10.85 -9.60
C GLU A 30 -12.59 -11.49 -9.09
N TYR A 31 -12.51 -12.43 -8.13
CA TYR A 31 -13.66 -13.20 -7.67
C TYR A 31 -14.79 -12.29 -7.14
N ASP A 32 -14.44 -11.23 -6.41
CA ASP A 32 -15.42 -10.27 -5.86
C ASP A 32 -15.78 -9.13 -6.82
N ALA A 33 -15.14 -9.05 -8.00
CA ALA A 33 -15.46 -8.00 -8.96
C ALA A 33 -16.83 -8.20 -9.60
N LEU A 34 -17.48 -7.11 -9.98
CA LEU A 34 -18.73 -7.16 -10.74
C LEU A 34 -18.56 -7.92 -12.06
N PRO A 35 -19.52 -8.75 -12.47
CA PRO A 35 -19.49 -9.40 -13.77
C PRO A 35 -19.46 -8.39 -14.91
N VAL A 36 -18.64 -8.65 -15.95
CA VAL A 36 -18.66 -7.85 -17.18
C VAL A 36 -20.07 -7.85 -17.79
N GLY A 37 -20.58 -6.68 -18.09
CA GLY A 37 -21.93 -6.46 -18.61
C GLY A 37 -22.98 -6.19 -17.53
N THR A 38 -22.60 -6.13 -16.25
CA THR A 38 -23.50 -5.64 -15.19
C THR A 38 -23.93 -4.22 -15.53
N GLN A 39 -25.24 -3.97 -15.42
CA GLN A 39 -25.82 -2.65 -15.60
C GLN A 39 -25.94 -1.95 -14.25
N LEU A 40 -25.34 -0.79 -14.13
CA LEU A 40 -25.49 0.07 -12.96
C LEU A 40 -26.38 1.24 -13.34
N ARG A 41 -27.41 1.48 -12.52
CA ARG A 41 -28.39 2.56 -12.71
C ARG A 41 -29.08 2.54 -14.09
N GLY A 42 -29.05 1.40 -14.81
CA GLY A 42 -29.54 1.30 -16.17
C GLY A 42 -28.82 2.19 -17.19
N ARG A 43 -27.67 2.74 -16.83
CA ARG A 43 -26.88 3.69 -17.62
C ARG A 43 -25.46 3.20 -17.88
N TYR A 44 -24.79 2.67 -16.85
CA TYR A 44 -23.37 2.30 -16.96
C TYR A 44 -23.23 0.80 -17.16
N THR A 45 -22.67 0.39 -18.29
CA THR A 45 -22.32 -1.02 -18.55
C THR A 45 -20.92 -1.30 -18.05
N VAL A 46 -20.80 -2.15 -17.02
CA VAL A 46 -19.51 -2.52 -16.41
C VAL A 46 -18.66 -3.33 -17.38
N GLY A 47 -17.42 -2.96 -17.54
CA GLY A 47 -16.38 -3.65 -18.30
C GLY A 47 -15.44 -4.45 -17.41
N LYS A 48 -14.13 -4.38 -17.71
CA LYS A 48 -13.09 -5.06 -16.93
C LYS A 48 -12.80 -4.32 -15.62
N LEU A 49 -12.35 -5.07 -14.61
CA LEU A 49 -11.70 -4.52 -13.44
C LEU A 49 -10.38 -3.82 -13.89
N MET A 50 -10.17 -2.61 -13.45
CA MET A 50 -8.96 -1.83 -13.74
C MET A 50 -7.99 -1.80 -12.55
N GLY A 51 -8.52 -1.81 -11.34
CA GLY A 51 -7.74 -1.79 -10.11
C GLY A 51 -8.57 -2.13 -8.90
N ARG A 52 -7.91 -2.62 -7.86
CA ARG A 52 -8.44 -2.88 -6.53
C ARG A 52 -7.57 -2.15 -5.51
N GLY A 53 -8.18 -1.47 -4.57
CA GLY A 53 -7.51 -0.82 -3.45
C GLY A 53 -8.22 -1.13 -2.14
N GLY A 54 -7.64 -0.78 -1.01
CA GLY A 54 -8.20 -1.09 0.32
C GLY A 54 -9.64 -0.60 0.55
N PHE A 55 -10.09 0.42 -0.20
CA PHE A 55 -11.44 0.98 -0.05
C PHE A 55 -12.41 0.61 -1.18
N GLY A 56 -11.95 -0.06 -2.24
CA GLY A 56 -12.86 -0.42 -3.31
C GLY A 56 -12.22 -0.84 -4.62
N MET A 57 -13.06 -0.96 -5.63
CA MET A 57 -12.71 -1.45 -6.96
C MET A 57 -13.01 -0.39 -8.03
N ILE A 58 -12.14 -0.32 -9.04
CA ILE A 58 -12.32 0.59 -10.17
C ILE A 58 -12.54 -0.26 -11.42
N TYR A 59 -13.62 0.01 -12.12
CA TYR A 59 -14.02 -0.65 -13.36
C TYR A 59 -13.92 0.30 -14.54
N LEU A 60 -13.49 -0.22 -15.67
CA LEU A 60 -13.81 0.39 -16.95
C LEU A 60 -15.32 0.23 -17.19
N ALA A 61 -16.02 1.29 -17.58
CA ALA A 61 -17.44 1.23 -17.87
C ALA A 61 -17.79 2.05 -19.12
N TYR A 62 -18.94 1.75 -19.70
CA TYR A 62 -19.47 2.49 -20.83
C TYR A 62 -20.76 3.20 -20.41
N ASP A 63 -20.79 4.51 -20.56
CA ASP A 63 -21.96 5.33 -20.32
C ASP A 63 -22.85 5.36 -21.57
N GLU A 64 -23.96 4.67 -21.55
CA GLU A 64 -24.88 4.57 -22.67
C GLU A 64 -25.60 5.89 -22.99
N GLN A 65 -25.66 6.81 -22.03
CA GLN A 65 -26.30 8.11 -22.22
C GLN A 65 -25.38 9.10 -22.94
N SER A 66 -24.10 9.14 -22.59
CA SER A 66 -23.12 10.08 -23.19
C SER A 66 -22.33 9.47 -24.35
N ASP A 67 -22.49 8.16 -24.63
CA ASP A 67 -21.74 7.38 -25.63
C ASP A 67 -20.22 7.45 -25.40
N LYS A 68 -19.79 7.35 -24.12
CA LYS A 68 -18.39 7.49 -23.71
C LYS A 68 -17.94 6.36 -22.79
N THR A 69 -16.63 6.08 -22.85
CA THR A 69 -15.97 5.27 -21.85
C THR A 69 -15.71 6.11 -20.60
N VAL A 70 -16.05 5.56 -19.43
CA VAL A 70 -15.90 6.17 -18.11
C VAL A 70 -15.19 5.18 -17.17
N ALA A 71 -14.70 5.65 -16.04
CA ALA A 71 -14.33 4.79 -14.93
C ALA A 71 -15.46 4.81 -13.88
N VAL A 72 -15.73 3.65 -13.28
CA VAL A 72 -16.69 3.56 -12.16
C VAL A 72 -15.93 3.01 -10.95
N LYS A 73 -15.90 3.76 -9.86
CA LYS A 73 -15.36 3.32 -8.58
C LYS A 73 -16.51 2.83 -7.71
N GLU A 74 -16.33 1.66 -7.12
CA GLU A 74 -17.24 1.00 -6.20
C GLU A 74 -16.65 1.02 -4.81
N PHE A 75 -17.44 1.33 -3.79
CA PHE A 75 -17.06 1.11 -2.41
C PHE A 75 -17.14 -0.39 -2.10
N PHE A 76 -16.01 -1.03 -1.93
CA PHE A 76 -15.90 -2.45 -1.60
C PHE A 76 -14.64 -2.68 -0.77
N PRO A 77 -14.67 -2.32 0.53
CA PRO A 77 -13.48 -2.37 1.37
C PRO A 77 -13.03 -3.81 1.61
N ASP A 78 -11.72 -4.04 1.41
CA ASP A 78 -11.10 -5.35 1.60
C ASP A 78 -11.29 -5.85 3.04
N GLY A 79 -11.59 -7.15 3.17
CA GLY A 79 -11.76 -7.81 4.47
C GLY A 79 -13.01 -7.41 5.26
N THR A 80 -13.84 -6.47 4.75
CA THR A 80 -15.08 -6.07 5.43
C THR A 80 -16.34 -6.25 4.58
N ALA A 81 -16.20 -6.36 3.26
CA ALA A 81 -17.27 -6.56 2.31
C ALA A 81 -17.13 -7.89 1.57
N VAL A 82 -18.27 -8.52 1.26
CA VAL A 82 -18.34 -9.73 0.43
C VAL A 82 -19.43 -9.57 -0.61
N ARG A 83 -19.35 -10.34 -1.72
CA ARG A 83 -20.43 -10.47 -2.68
C ARG A 83 -21.47 -11.48 -2.18
N SER A 84 -22.72 -11.10 -2.29
CA SER A 84 -23.87 -11.99 -2.12
C SER A 84 -23.88 -13.08 -3.22
N GLN A 85 -24.78 -14.06 -3.09
CA GLN A 85 -24.90 -15.18 -4.04
C GLN A 85 -25.21 -14.75 -5.49
N ASP A 86 -25.74 -13.54 -5.68
CA ASP A 86 -26.00 -12.97 -7.01
C ASP A 86 -24.72 -12.47 -7.72
N ASN A 87 -23.58 -12.43 -7.03
CA ASN A 87 -22.30 -11.86 -7.47
C ASN A 87 -22.36 -10.36 -7.82
N ILE A 88 -23.36 -9.63 -7.34
CA ILE A 88 -23.60 -8.21 -7.62
C ILE A 88 -23.72 -7.42 -6.32
N THR A 89 -24.56 -7.88 -5.40
CA THR A 89 -24.84 -7.19 -4.14
C THR A 89 -23.64 -7.28 -3.19
N ALA A 90 -23.22 -6.14 -2.66
CA ALA A 90 -22.19 -6.05 -1.62
C ALA A 90 -22.84 -6.09 -0.23
N GLU A 91 -22.31 -6.89 0.65
CA GLU A 91 -22.77 -7.05 2.03
C GLU A 91 -21.58 -6.99 3.00
N PRO A 92 -21.75 -6.45 4.22
CA PRO A 92 -20.71 -6.54 5.24
C PRO A 92 -20.48 -8.01 5.62
N MET A 93 -19.22 -8.38 5.79
CA MET A 93 -18.79 -9.76 6.06
C MET A 93 -19.36 -10.31 7.36
N THR A 94 -19.56 -9.44 8.37
CA THR A 94 -20.15 -9.80 9.67
C THR A 94 -21.10 -8.70 10.16
N THR A 95 -22.03 -9.07 11.06
CA THR A 95 -22.93 -8.10 11.71
C THR A 95 -22.18 -7.06 12.55
N ILE A 96 -21.02 -7.41 13.11
CA ILE A 96 -20.16 -6.49 13.88
C ILE A 96 -19.57 -5.42 12.96
N GLN A 97 -19.26 -5.75 11.71
CA GLN A 97 -18.69 -4.82 10.72
C GLN A 97 -19.74 -3.96 10.02
N GLN A 98 -21.04 -4.20 10.27
CA GLN A 98 -22.13 -3.47 9.60
C GLN A 98 -22.10 -1.97 9.87
N GLU A 99 -21.77 -1.55 11.09
CA GLU A 99 -21.66 -0.15 11.47
C GLU A 99 -20.47 0.53 10.77
N ASN A 100 -19.29 -0.10 10.83
CA ASN A 100 -18.08 0.38 10.15
C ASN A 100 -18.26 0.45 8.63
N TYR A 101 -18.93 -0.53 8.03
CA TYR A 101 -19.28 -0.54 6.60
C TYR A 101 -20.19 0.64 6.24
N GLY A 102 -21.24 0.89 7.06
CA GLY A 102 -22.15 2.01 6.87
C GLY A 102 -21.44 3.36 6.96
N GLU A 103 -20.59 3.56 7.95
CA GLU A 103 -19.78 4.79 8.08
C GLU A 103 -18.82 4.98 6.90
N GLY A 104 -18.16 3.92 6.45
CA GLY A 104 -17.29 3.93 5.29
C GLY A 104 -18.03 4.30 4.01
N LEU A 105 -19.22 3.74 3.81
CA LEU A 105 -20.10 4.03 2.68
C LEU A 105 -20.50 5.53 2.63
N GLU A 106 -20.91 6.10 3.78
CA GLU A 106 -21.25 7.52 3.88
C GLU A 106 -20.04 8.41 3.57
N ARG A 107 -18.86 8.02 4.01
CA ARG A 107 -17.62 8.74 3.74
C ARG A 107 -17.30 8.72 2.25
N PHE A 108 -17.33 7.55 1.62
CA PHE A 108 -17.08 7.38 0.19
C PHE A 108 -18.05 8.22 -0.66
N PHE A 109 -19.31 8.27 -0.29
CA PHE A 109 -20.31 9.07 -0.97
C PHE A 109 -20.01 10.57 -0.84
N ARG A 110 -19.69 11.03 0.38
CA ARG A 110 -19.37 12.44 0.66
C ARG A 110 -18.10 12.90 -0.06
N GLU A 111 -17.09 12.08 -0.17
CA GLU A 111 -15.87 12.37 -0.91
C GLU A 111 -16.16 12.65 -2.39
N ALA A 112 -16.97 11.80 -3.02
CA ALA A 112 -17.37 12.01 -4.41
C ALA A 112 -18.21 13.29 -4.60
N GLU A 113 -19.09 13.62 -3.65
CA GLU A 113 -19.85 14.88 -3.68
C GLU A 113 -18.94 16.11 -3.58
N ILE A 114 -17.91 16.06 -2.71
CA ILE A 114 -16.94 17.16 -2.58
C ILE A 114 -16.29 17.44 -3.92
N ILE A 115 -15.78 16.41 -4.61
CA ILE A 115 -15.04 16.59 -5.89
C ILE A 115 -15.96 17.08 -6.99
N SER A 116 -17.19 16.59 -7.06
CA SER A 116 -18.17 17.04 -8.06
C SER A 116 -18.46 18.54 -7.97
N GLY A 117 -18.11 19.18 -6.85
CA GLY A 117 -18.20 20.62 -6.64
C GLY A 117 -17.13 21.47 -7.33
N PHE A 118 -16.16 20.88 -8.07
CA PHE A 118 -15.05 21.59 -8.71
C PHE A 118 -14.97 21.37 -10.24
N PRO A 119 -16.05 21.63 -11.00
CA PRO A 119 -16.05 21.36 -12.43
C PRO A 119 -15.12 22.29 -13.24
N GLU A 120 -14.68 23.41 -12.66
CA GLU A 120 -13.76 24.37 -13.26
C GLU A 120 -12.29 23.92 -13.25
N CYS A 121 -11.94 22.91 -12.44
CA CYS A 121 -10.57 22.43 -12.32
C CYS A 121 -10.33 21.27 -13.29
N SER A 122 -9.82 21.56 -14.49
CA SER A 122 -9.55 20.56 -15.53
C SER A 122 -8.46 19.55 -15.13
N GLU A 123 -7.59 19.92 -14.20
CA GLU A 123 -6.51 19.10 -13.65
C GLU A 123 -6.98 18.15 -12.54
N LEU A 124 -8.23 18.28 -12.08
CA LEU A 124 -8.84 17.31 -11.19
C LEU A 124 -9.66 16.30 -11.97
N ILE A 125 -9.80 15.09 -11.46
CA ILE A 125 -10.66 14.08 -12.07
C ILE A 125 -12.12 14.55 -12.08
N GLY A 126 -12.78 14.52 -13.23
CA GLY A 126 -14.19 14.88 -13.34
C GLY A 126 -15.10 13.77 -12.81
N ILE A 127 -15.99 14.08 -11.86
CA ILE A 127 -17.06 13.18 -11.40
C ILE A 127 -18.33 13.47 -12.18
N TYR A 128 -18.94 12.45 -12.79
CA TYR A 128 -20.14 12.58 -13.62
C TYR A 128 -21.43 12.20 -12.88
N ASP A 129 -21.35 11.25 -11.95
CA ASP A 129 -22.50 10.74 -11.22
C ASP A 129 -22.06 10.07 -9.92
N VAL A 130 -22.88 10.18 -8.85
CA VAL A 130 -22.68 9.52 -7.57
C VAL A 130 -24.00 8.87 -7.17
N PHE A 131 -24.00 7.56 -6.87
CA PHE A 131 -25.22 6.85 -6.59
C PHE A 131 -25.03 5.63 -5.70
N ARG A 132 -26.15 5.18 -5.11
CA ARG A 132 -26.20 3.95 -4.30
C ARG A 132 -26.98 2.89 -5.04
N GLU A 133 -26.44 1.69 -5.11
CA GLU A 133 -27.06 0.51 -5.70
C GLU A 133 -26.38 -0.74 -5.16
N ASN A 134 -27.01 -1.90 -5.25
CA ASN A 134 -26.42 -3.20 -4.88
C ASN A 134 -25.81 -3.26 -3.47
N GLY A 135 -26.41 -2.60 -2.48
CA GLY A 135 -25.92 -2.59 -1.10
C GLY A 135 -24.64 -1.75 -0.87
N THR A 136 -24.18 -1.02 -1.88
CA THR A 136 -22.98 -0.19 -1.82
C THR A 136 -23.16 1.17 -2.51
N ALA A 137 -22.09 1.92 -2.68
CA ALA A 137 -22.05 3.19 -3.41
C ALA A 137 -21.06 3.12 -4.57
N TYR A 138 -21.40 3.89 -5.61
CA TYR A 138 -20.62 4.04 -6.82
C TYR A 138 -20.47 5.51 -7.16
N TYR A 139 -19.36 5.85 -7.82
CA TYR A 139 -19.32 7.07 -8.60
C TYR A 139 -18.70 6.81 -9.98
N ALA A 140 -19.33 7.45 -10.99
CA ALA A 140 -18.82 7.45 -12.36
C ALA A 140 -17.95 8.68 -12.56
N MET A 141 -16.78 8.49 -13.13
CA MET A 141 -15.77 9.53 -13.29
C MET A 141 -15.12 9.47 -14.68
N GLU A 142 -14.41 10.51 -15.01
CA GLU A 142 -13.59 10.59 -16.21
C GLU A 142 -12.64 9.38 -16.29
N PHE A 143 -12.63 8.74 -17.45
CA PHE A 143 -11.61 7.74 -17.74
C PHE A 143 -10.36 8.42 -18.27
N VAL A 144 -9.29 8.45 -17.49
CA VAL A 144 -8.04 9.12 -17.85
C VAL A 144 -7.15 8.19 -18.67
N HIS A 145 -6.89 8.58 -19.91
CA HIS A 145 -5.96 7.89 -20.81
C HIS A 145 -4.52 8.35 -20.57
N GLY A 146 -3.82 7.70 -19.64
CA GLY A 146 -2.47 8.10 -19.25
C GLY A 146 -1.76 7.06 -18.39
N ALA A 147 -0.57 7.41 -17.94
CA ALA A 147 0.21 6.65 -16.96
C ALA A 147 0.32 7.46 -15.67
N SER A 148 0.40 6.79 -14.51
CA SER A 148 0.73 7.48 -13.28
C SER A 148 2.18 8.01 -13.33
N LEU A 149 2.44 9.09 -12.62
CA LEU A 149 3.79 9.67 -12.51
C LEU A 149 4.79 8.61 -12.00
N LYS A 150 4.36 7.75 -11.09
CA LYS A 150 5.14 6.61 -10.61
C LYS A 150 5.50 5.65 -11.73
N SER A 151 4.50 5.15 -12.45
CA SER A 151 4.71 4.21 -13.55
C SER A 151 5.58 4.81 -14.65
N TYR A 152 5.40 6.09 -14.96
CA TYR A 152 6.23 6.81 -15.92
C TYR A 152 7.70 6.88 -15.46
N ALA A 153 7.94 7.31 -14.23
CA ALA A 153 9.28 7.47 -13.68
C ALA A 153 10.03 6.13 -13.58
N GLU A 154 9.34 5.06 -13.16
CA GLU A 154 9.92 3.71 -13.05
C GLU A 154 10.22 3.06 -14.42
N THR A 155 9.41 3.36 -15.43
CA THR A 155 9.55 2.75 -16.77
C THR A 155 10.50 3.52 -17.69
N SER A 156 10.44 4.85 -17.64
CA SER A 156 11.13 5.71 -18.60
C SER A 156 12.41 6.35 -18.05
N SER A 157 12.63 6.36 -16.78
CA SER A 157 13.65 7.01 -15.95
C SER A 157 13.09 8.16 -15.10
N ALA A 158 13.84 8.57 -14.08
CA ALA A 158 13.53 9.76 -13.28
C ALA A 158 13.20 10.96 -14.18
N ILE A 159 12.23 11.78 -13.75
CA ILE A 159 11.83 12.97 -14.49
C ILE A 159 12.89 14.08 -14.39
N SER A 160 12.98 14.92 -15.39
CA SER A 160 13.87 16.09 -15.38
C SER A 160 13.31 17.22 -14.50
N PRO A 161 14.16 18.15 -14.00
CA PRO A 161 13.71 19.37 -13.34
C PRO A 161 12.66 20.17 -14.13
N ALA A 162 12.80 20.24 -15.45
CA ALA A 162 11.86 20.92 -16.33
C ALA A 162 10.47 20.26 -16.37
N GLN A 163 10.42 18.93 -16.29
CA GLN A 163 9.18 18.16 -16.19
C GLN A 163 8.52 18.31 -14.81
N ALA A 164 9.32 18.39 -13.74
CA ALA A 164 8.80 18.66 -12.40
C ALA A 164 8.13 20.04 -12.32
N VAL A 165 8.78 21.07 -12.90
CA VAL A 165 8.20 22.42 -13.03
C VAL A 165 6.90 22.41 -13.85
N TYR A 166 6.86 21.63 -14.94
CA TYR A 166 5.63 21.46 -15.73
C TYR A 166 4.47 20.90 -14.92
N ILE A 167 4.70 19.83 -14.16
CA ILE A 167 3.67 19.25 -13.27
C ILE A 167 3.21 20.30 -12.26
N ALA A 168 4.15 21.02 -11.63
CA ALA A 168 3.84 22.02 -10.62
C ALA A 168 2.97 23.16 -11.17
N GLN A 169 3.29 23.67 -12.37
CA GLN A 169 2.50 24.72 -13.02
C GLN A 169 1.09 24.25 -13.41
N LYS A 170 0.91 22.94 -13.64
CA LYS A 170 -0.41 22.37 -13.96
C LYS A 170 -1.26 22.14 -12.70
N LEU A 171 -0.71 21.52 -11.66
CA LEU A 171 -1.50 21.04 -10.53
C LEU A 171 -1.66 22.07 -9.39
N LEU A 172 -0.66 22.92 -9.13
CA LEU A 172 -0.74 23.88 -8.01
C LEU A 172 -1.93 24.86 -8.12
N PRO A 173 -2.31 25.38 -9.30
CA PRO A 173 -3.51 26.22 -9.42
C PRO A 173 -4.79 25.51 -8.96
N SER A 174 -4.98 24.23 -9.34
CA SER A 174 -6.15 23.45 -8.93
C SER A 174 -6.13 23.11 -7.44
N LEU A 175 -4.95 22.79 -6.86
CA LEU A 175 -4.79 22.64 -5.42
C LEU A 175 -5.11 23.94 -4.67
N GLN A 176 -4.73 25.09 -5.22
CA GLN A 176 -5.07 26.41 -4.62
C GLN A 176 -6.58 26.62 -4.55
N ILE A 177 -7.32 26.28 -5.60
CA ILE A 177 -8.78 26.40 -5.63
C ILE A 177 -9.41 25.47 -4.57
N LEU A 178 -8.93 24.23 -4.40
CA LEU A 178 -9.37 23.31 -3.35
C LEU A 178 -9.16 23.94 -1.97
N HIS A 179 -7.93 24.43 -1.70
CA HIS A 179 -7.55 25.00 -0.42
C HIS A 179 -8.36 26.26 -0.06
N GLN A 180 -8.63 27.13 -1.05
CA GLN A 180 -9.47 28.33 -0.86
C GLN A 180 -10.91 27.99 -0.48
N ARG A 181 -11.44 26.85 -0.94
CA ARG A 181 -12.75 26.34 -0.54
C ARG A 181 -12.72 25.48 0.74
N GLY A 182 -11.57 25.44 1.41
CA GLY A 182 -11.39 24.70 2.66
C GLY A 182 -11.31 23.18 2.49
N VAL A 183 -11.00 22.68 1.30
CA VAL A 183 -10.80 21.25 1.01
C VAL A 183 -9.32 20.95 0.90
N ILE A 184 -8.87 19.87 1.53
CA ILE A 184 -7.52 19.30 1.39
C ILE A 184 -7.63 17.89 0.79
N HIS A 185 -6.70 17.55 -0.11
CA HIS A 185 -6.68 16.28 -0.82
C HIS A 185 -6.19 15.11 0.05
N ARG A 186 -5.10 15.33 0.80
CA ARG A 186 -4.50 14.41 1.79
C ARG A 186 -3.83 13.15 1.23
N ASP A 187 -3.93 12.88 -0.06
CA ASP A 187 -3.30 11.74 -0.74
C ASP A 187 -2.69 12.14 -2.10
N VAL A 188 -1.97 13.27 -2.12
CA VAL A 188 -1.18 13.66 -3.30
C VAL A 188 0.05 12.76 -3.34
N SER A 189 0.12 11.85 -4.33
CA SER A 189 1.20 10.88 -4.45
C SER A 189 1.52 10.59 -5.91
N PRO A 190 2.68 10.02 -6.24
CA PRO A 190 3.04 9.70 -7.62
C PRO A 190 2.08 8.72 -8.31
N ASP A 191 1.37 7.89 -7.54
CA ASP A 191 0.34 6.99 -8.05
C ASP A 191 -0.92 7.77 -8.49
N ASN A 192 -1.22 8.88 -7.81
CA ASN A 192 -2.43 9.67 -8.00
C ASN A 192 -2.25 10.86 -8.97
N ILE A 193 -1.04 11.11 -9.46
CA ILE A 193 -0.75 12.09 -10.51
C ILE A 193 -0.68 11.37 -11.85
N MET A 194 -1.60 11.67 -12.77
CA MET A 194 -1.69 11.06 -14.10
C MET A 194 -1.11 11.96 -15.16
N LEU A 195 -0.23 11.41 -16.00
CA LEU A 195 0.33 12.04 -17.18
C LEU A 195 -0.45 11.56 -18.41
N CYS A 196 -1.13 12.44 -19.10
CA CYS A 196 -1.98 12.10 -20.24
C CYS A 196 -1.25 12.30 -21.57
N ALA A 197 -1.59 11.49 -22.57
CA ALA A 197 -0.96 11.53 -23.89
C ALA A 197 -1.20 12.85 -24.66
N ASP A 198 -2.23 13.60 -24.29
CA ASP A 198 -2.53 14.95 -24.83
C ASP A 198 -1.72 16.06 -24.14
N GLY A 199 -0.85 15.72 -23.22
CA GLY A 199 -0.03 16.65 -22.44
C GLY A 199 -0.71 17.17 -21.18
N SER A 200 -1.97 16.82 -20.88
CA SER A 200 -2.60 17.20 -19.62
C SER A 200 -2.03 16.41 -18.45
N VAL A 201 -2.11 17.00 -17.27
CA VAL A 201 -1.73 16.35 -16.00
C VAL A 201 -2.96 16.37 -15.11
N LYS A 202 -3.34 15.23 -14.55
CA LYS A 202 -4.54 15.13 -13.72
C LYS A 202 -4.22 14.54 -12.35
N LEU A 203 -4.86 15.08 -11.33
CA LEU A 203 -4.86 14.53 -9.99
C LEU A 203 -6.12 13.68 -9.81
N ILE A 204 -5.92 12.42 -9.46
CA ILE A 204 -6.98 11.42 -9.29
C ILE A 204 -7.05 10.96 -7.84
N ASP A 205 -8.09 10.25 -7.49
CA ASP A 205 -8.32 9.59 -6.19
C ASP A 205 -8.34 10.52 -4.98
N PHE A 206 -9.53 11.02 -4.70
CA PHE A 206 -9.82 11.87 -3.55
C PHE A 206 -10.30 11.07 -2.33
N GLY A 207 -10.02 9.76 -2.28
CA GLY A 207 -10.47 8.88 -1.20
C GLY A 207 -10.05 9.30 0.21
N SER A 208 -9.22 10.33 0.32
CA SER A 208 -8.80 10.94 1.58
C SER A 208 -9.18 12.42 1.74
N ALA A 209 -9.86 13.02 0.73
CA ALA A 209 -10.18 14.45 0.74
C ALA A 209 -11.17 14.83 1.85
N ARG A 210 -10.97 15.98 2.48
CA ARG A 210 -11.83 16.49 3.56
C ARG A 210 -11.90 18.01 3.60
N TYR A 211 -12.97 18.50 4.21
CA TYR A 211 -13.02 19.90 4.65
C TYR A 211 -12.11 20.11 5.87
N ILE A 212 -11.38 21.22 5.90
CA ILE A 212 -10.47 21.60 7.00
C ILE A 212 -11.22 21.67 8.35
N GLN A 213 -12.52 21.97 8.31
CA GLN A 213 -13.36 22.11 9.51
C GLN A 213 -13.83 20.75 10.08
N ASP A 214 -13.73 19.66 9.35
CA ASP A 214 -14.14 18.33 9.81
C ASP A 214 -13.14 17.77 10.83
N ARG A 215 -13.41 18.02 12.10
CA ARG A 215 -12.60 17.55 13.24
C ARG A 215 -12.93 16.13 13.70
N THR A 216 -13.84 15.43 13.03
CA THR A 216 -14.20 14.06 13.40
C THR A 216 -13.06 13.12 13.01
N CYS A 217 -12.23 12.81 14.00
CA CYS A 217 -11.19 11.80 13.91
C CYS A 217 -11.78 10.41 13.77
N SER A 218 -11.89 9.86 12.57
CA SER A 218 -11.88 8.42 12.40
C SER A 218 -10.51 8.02 11.82
N MET A 219 -9.83 7.15 12.54
CA MET A 219 -8.45 6.69 12.32
C MET A 219 -8.31 5.66 11.20
N SER A 220 -8.83 5.90 10.02
CA SER A 220 -8.63 4.96 8.91
C SER A 220 -8.17 5.68 7.64
N VAL A 221 -7.11 6.49 7.77
CA VAL A 221 -6.36 6.95 6.61
C VAL A 221 -5.16 6.02 6.50
N ILE A 222 -5.13 5.21 5.47
CA ILE A 222 -3.92 4.49 5.07
C ILE A 222 -2.92 5.57 4.67
N LEU A 223 -1.90 5.78 5.49
CA LEU A 223 -0.87 6.78 5.23
C LEU A 223 0.13 6.19 4.23
N LYS A 224 0.36 6.88 3.14
CA LYS A 224 1.44 6.50 2.20
C LYS A 224 2.77 6.94 2.79
N GLN A 225 3.54 5.96 3.26
CA GLN A 225 4.86 6.18 3.85
C GLN A 225 5.76 7.04 2.94
N GLY A 226 6.43 8.03 3.52
CA GLY A 226 7.27 9.00 2.81
C GLY A 226 6.51 10.14 2.13
N PHE A 227 5.23 9.95 1.78
CA PHE A 227 4.39 10.96 1.12
C PHE A 227 3.42 11.66 2.08
N ALA A 228 3.06 11.03 3.18
CA ALA A 228 2.20 11.61 4.20
C ALA A 228 3.03 12.47 5.19
N PRO A 229 2.66 13.74 5.47
CA PRO A 229 3.37 14.58 6.41
C PRO A 229 3.04 14.24 7.87
N LEU A 230 3.90 14.68 8.79
CA LEU A 230 3.84 14.39 10.22
C LEU A 230 2.47 14.63 10.87
N GLU A 231 1.76 15.69 10.48
CA GLU A 231 0.44 16.02 11.03
C GLU A 231 -0.65 15.01 10.64
N GLN A 232 -0.43 14.16 9.63
CA GLN A 232 -1.36 13.08 9.29
C GLN A 232 -1.19 11.86 10.21
N TYR A 233 -0.01 11.65 10.78
CA TYR A 233 0.25 10.60 11.79
C TYR A 233 -0.32 10.95 13.17
N GLN A 234 -0.64 12.23 13.41
CA GLN A 234 -1.11 12.70 14.69
C GLN A 234 -2.64 12.72 14.75
N ARG A 235 -3.25 12.06 15.75
CA ARG A 235 -4.72 12.03 15.96
C ARG A 235 -5.40 13.40 15.95
N ARG A 236 -4.70 14.47 16.34
CA ARG A 236 -5.18 15.86 16.40
C ARG A 236 -4.27 16.81 15.64
N GLY A 237 -3.52 16.32 14.67
CA GLY A 237 -2.66 17.14 13.83
C GLY A 237 -3.51 18.16 13.04
N ALA A 238 -3.21 19.44 13.19
CA ALA A 238 -3.88 20.46 12.38
C ALA A 238 -3.40 20.33 10.94
N GLN A 239 -4.33 20.06 10.03
CA GLN A 239 -4.11 19.88 8.60
C GLN A 239 -4.62 21.11 7.83
N GLY A 240 -4.00 21.38 6.70
CA GLY A 240 -4.32 22.53 5.86
C GLY A 240 -3.63 22.40 4.48
N GLY A 241 -3.60 23.47 3.69
CA GLY A 241 -2.94 23.49 2.39
C GLY A 241 -1.49 23.01 2.44
N TRP A 242 -0.77 23.31 3.51
CA TRP A 242 0.61 22.83 3.77
C TRP A 242 0.74 21.30 3.81
N THR A 243 -0.34 20.58 4.12
CA THR A 243 -0.38 19.09 4.11
C THR A 243 -0.22 18.57 2.69
N ASP A 244 -1.01 19.08 1.74
CA ASP A 244 -0.90 18.71 0.32
C ASP A 244 0.41 19.20 -0.31
N ILE A 245 0.94 20.34 0.14
CA ILE A 245 2.24 20.86 -0.31
C ILE A 245 3.38 19.91 0.02
N TYR A 246 3.39 19.32 1.23
CA TYR A 246 4.37 18.30 1.57
C TYR A 246 4.26 17.09 0.64
N SER A 247 3.08 16.54 0.53
CA SER A 247 2.80 15.34 -0.27
C SER A 247 3.14 15.56 -1.77
N PHE A 248 2.84 16.76 -2.27
CA PHE A 248 3.18 17.16 -3.63
C PHE A 248 4.70 17.30 -3.83
N GLY A 249 5.40 17.96 -2.91
CA GLY A 249 6.86 18.07 -2.92
C GLY A 249 7.54 16.70 -2.86
N ALA A 250 7.08 15.83 -1.96
CA ALA A 250 7.56 14.45 -1.83
C ALA A 250 7.32 13.63 -3.11
N SER A 251 6.20 13.87 -3.80
CA SER A 251 5.89 13.22 -5.08
C SER A 251 6.84 13.65 -6.20
N LEU A 252 7.17 14.93 -6.28
CA LEU A 252 8.15 15.44 -7.25
C LEU A 252 9.56 14.96 -6.90
N PHE A 253 9.94 14.96 -5.62
CA PHE A 253 11.21 14.41 -5.15
C PHE A 253 11.37 12.95 -5.60
N TYR A 254 10.38 12.10 -5.28
CA TYR A 254 10.39 10.70 -5.72
C TYR A 254 10.54 10.57 -7.24
N ALA A 255 9.74 11.31 -7.99
CA ALA A 255 9.75 11.21 -9.45
C ALA A 255 11.10 11.62 -10.07
N MET A 256 11.83 12.56 -9.45
CA MET A 256 13.16 13.00 -9.91
C MET A 256 14.31 12.13 -9.41
N THR A 257 14.16 11.45 -8.27
CA THR A 257 15.25 10.67 -7.67
C THR A 257 15.03 9.16 -7.72
N LEU A 258 13.77 8.71 -7.89
CA LEU A 258 13.30 7.33 -7.70
C LEU A 258 13.52 6.81 -6.27
N VAL A 259 13.76 7.70 -5.33
CA VAL A 259 13.92 7.41 -3.90
C VAL A 259 12.68 7.92 -3.17
N THR A 260 12.01 7.05 -2.43
CA THR A 260 10.93 7.47 -1.54
C THR A 260 11.56 8.21 -0.35
N PRO A 261 11.08 9.42 0.00
CA PRO A 261 11.54 10.09 1.22
C PRO A 261 11.33 9.18 2.44
N GLU A 262 12.21 9.25 3.41
CA GLU A 262 12.00 8.58 4.68
C GLU A 262 10.78 9.12 5.42
N ASP A 263 10.28 8.33 6.37
CA ASP A 263 9.18 8.72 7.21
C ASP A 263 9.45 10.05 7.95
N PRO A 264 8.48 10.97 8.05
CA PRO A 264 8.67 12.25 8.70
C PRO A 264 9.16 12.17 10.16
N LEU A 265 8.87 11.08 10.88
CA LEU A 265 9.36 10.89 12.25
C LEU A 265 10.86 10.61 12.25
N THR A 266 11.36 9.78 11.35
CA THR A 266 12.79 9.53 11.15
C THR A 266 13.51 10.82 10.75
N ARG A 267 12.97 11.56 9.79
CA ARG A 267 13.52 12.82 9.30
C ARG A 267 13.55 13.96 10.33
N LEU A 268 12.75 13.87 11.41
CA LEU A 268 12.88 14.79 12.55
C LEU A 268 14.19 14.62 13.32
N GLU A 269 14.72 13.40 13.34
CA GLU A 269 15.96 13.05 14.05
C GLU A 269 17.16 13.25 13.15
N ASP A 270 17.10 12.81 11.89
CA ASP A 270 18.14 12.96 10.89
C ASP A 270 17.54 13.13 9.48
N ASP A 271 17.83 14.25 8.83
CA ASP A 271 17.37 14.58 7.47
C ASP A 271 18.52 14.52 6.43
N SER A 272 19.64 13.93 6.79
CA SER A 272 20.86 13.90 5.96
C SER A 272 20.67 13.17 4.64
N ASP A 273 19.92 12.06 4.61
CA ASP A 273 19.67 11.29 3.39
C ASP A 273 18.79 12.07 2.40
N PHE A 274 17.77 12.78 2.88
CA PHE A 274 16.96 13.66 2.05
C PHE A 274 17.82 14.79 1.46
N GLU A 275 18.63 15.46 2.26
CA GLU A 275 19.53 16.51 1.83
C GLU A 275 20.57 15.98 0.83
N PHE A 276 21.11 14.78 1.04
CA PHE A 276 22.04 14.15 0.11
C PHE A 276 21.42 13.96 -1.28
N GLN A 277 20.19 13.49 -1.38
CA GLN A 277 19.49 13.31 -2.65
C GLN A 277 19.22 14.64 -3.38
N LEU A 278 18.99 15.73 -2.65
CA LEU A 278 18.78 17.06 -3.23
C LEU A 278 20.01 17.61 -3.97
N HIS A 279 21.24 17.14 -3.65
CA HIS A 279 22.46 17.60 -4.35
C HIS A 279 22.50 17.25 -5.85
N GLY A 280 21.72 16.26 -6.29
CA GLY A 280 21.56 15.90 -7.71
C GLY A 280 20.58 16.78 -8.48
N ILE A 281 19.88 17.70 -7.81
CA ILE A 281 18.82 18.54 -8.36
C ILE A 281 19.34 19.98 -8.52
N THR A 282 18.81 20.73 -9.51
CA THR A 282 19.17 22.15 -9.66
C THR A 282 18.93 22.93 -8.38
N PRO A 283 19.86 23.81 -7.95
CA PRO A 283 19.80 24.45 -6.62
C PRO A 283 18.49 25.16 -6.31
N SER A 284 17.89 25.85 -7.28
CA SER A 284 16.61 26.55 -7.10
C SER A 284 15.44 25.57 -6.85
N LEU A 285 15.39 24.46 -7.57
CA LEU A 285 14.35 23.44 -7.38
C LEU A 285 14.61 22.62 -6.12
N ALA A 286 15.87 22.33 -5.78
CA ALA A 286 16.23 21.69 -4.53
C ALA A 286 15.74 22.50 -3.30
N GLU A 287 15.86 23.84 -3.35
CA GLU A 287 15.36 24.72 -2.29
C GLU A 287 13.82 24.68 -2.19
N ILE A 288 13.12 24.63 -3.33
CA ILE A 288 11.66 24.49 -3.36
C ILE A 288 11.24 23.18 -2.72
N LEU A 289 11.91 22.07 -3.04
CA LEU A 289 11.63 20.76 -2.44
C LEU A 289 11.96 20.71 -0.96
N ARG A 290 13.11 21.25 -0.56
CA ARG A 290 13.50 21.34 0.85
C ARG A 290 12.45 22.07 1.68
N ARG A 291 11.95 23.20 1.19
CA ARG A 291 10.91 23.95 1.86
C ARG A 291 9.56 23.22 1.86
N SER A 292 9.15 22.64 0.72
CA SER A 292 7.88 21.90 0.61
C SER A 292 7.85 20.69 1.53
N CYS A 293 8.94 19.90 1.54
CA CYS A 293 9.06 18.66 2.30
C CYS A 293 9.60 18.87 3.73
N ASN A 294 9.65 20.11 4.25
CA ASN A 294 10.07 20.34 5.63
C ASN A 294 9.14 19.58 6.58
N VAL A 295 9.69 18.88 7.56
CA VAL A 295 8.91 18.08 8.51
C VAL A 295 8.03 18.98 9.38
N ARG A 296 8.53 20.18 9.71
CA ARG A 296 7.78 21.20 10.45
C ARG A 296 6.91 22.00 9.49
N ARG A 297 5.60 21.85 9.59
CA ARG A 297 4.61 22.51 8.71
C ARG A 297 4.73 24.04 8.65
N GLU A 298 5.13 24.69 9.75
CA GLU A 298 5.29 26.13 9.85
C GLU A 298 6.40 26.68 8.93
N LEU A 299 7.36 25.82 8.55
CA LEU A 299 8.48 26.16 7.68
C LEU A 299 8.19 25.86 6.19
N ARG A 300 7.06 25.22 5.88
CA ARG A 300 6.63 24.93 4.50
C ARG A 300 6.02 26.17 3.82
N TYR A 301 5.75 26.04 2.54
CA TYR A 301 4.77 26.90 1.89
C TYR A 301 3.41 26.64 2.53
N GLN A 302 2.68 27.72 2.86
CA GLN A 302 1.42 27.60 3.59
C GLN A 302 0.23 27.29 2.68
N ASN A 303 0.36 27.55 1.39
CA ASN A 303 -0.63 27.28 0.35
C ASN A 303 0.05 27.03 -0.99
N ALA A 304 -0.74 26.58 -1.98
CA ALA A 304 -0.24 26.24 -3.31
C ALA A 304 0.22 27.47 -4.09
N GLU A 305 -0.34 28.65 -3.83
CA GLU A 305 0.04 29.90 -4.50
C GLU A 305 1.47 30.33 -4.15
N GLU A 306 1.86 30.23 -2.87
CA GLU A 306 3.24 30.52 -2.45
C GLU A 306 4.24 29.59 -3.15
N MET A 307 3.94 28.29 -3.22
CA MET A 307 4.80 27.33 -3.90
C MET A 307 4.87 27.62 -5.41
N LEU A 308 3.73 27.92 -6.04
CA LEU A 308 3.66 28.27 -7.46
C LEU A 308 4.48 29.53 -7.76
N GLY A 309 4.43 30.53 -6.89
CA GLY A 309 5.26 31.73 -6.99
C GLY A 309 6.75 31.40 -6.99
N ALA A 310 7.21 30.51 -6.10
CA ALA A 310 8.61 30.07 -6.06
C ALA A 310 9.00 29.27 -7.33
N VAL A 311 8.12 28.38 -7.79
CA VAL A 311 8.32 27.62 -9.04
C VAL A 311 8.43 28.55 -10.25
N SER A 312 7.62 29.61 -10.32
CA SER A 312 7.60 30.54 -11.46
C SER A 312 8.89 31.35 -11.61
N VAL A 313 9.66 31.52 -10.52
CA VAL A 313 10.91 32.30 -10.54
C VAL A 313 12.16 31.41 -10.40
N CYS A 314 12.02 30.10 -10.42
CA CYS A 314 13.14 29.16 -10.19
C CYS A 314 14.16 29.12 -11.35
N GLY A 315 13.88 29.75 -12.47
CA GLY A 315 14.77 29.81 -13.65
C GLY A 315 14.84 28.51 -14.46
N VAL A 316 13.90 27.58 -14.24
CA VAL A 316 13.80 26.32 -14.99
C VAL A 316 12.59 26.40 -15.92
N GLU A 317 12.83 26.34 -17.22
CA GLU A 317 11.76 26.34 -18.21
C GLU A 317 10.98 25.02 -18.21
N PRO A 318 9.64 25.05 -18.16
CA PRO A 318 8.82 23.84 -18.10
C PRO A 318 8.85 23.07 -19.43
N VAL A 319 8.97 21.74 -19.35
CA VAL A 319 8.92 20.84 -20.50
C VAL A 319 7.91 19.74 -20.23
N GLY A 320 6.97 19.56 -21.16
CA GLY A 320 5.96 18.50 -21.09
C GLY A 320 6.54 17.10 -21.32
N PHE A 321 5.67 16.13 -21.29
CA PHE A 321 6.04 14.71 -21.39
C PHE A 321 5.84 14.19 -22.82
N PRO A 322 6.82 13.45 -23.39
CA PRO A 322 6.67 12.83 -24.71
C PRO A 322 5.55 11.77 -24.70
N ALA A 323 4.61 11.87 -25.65
CA ALA A 323 3.45 10.99 -25.71
C ALA A 323 3.82 9.51 -25.92
N ASP A 324 4.88 9.22 -26.67
CA ASP A 324 5.39 7.88 -26.90
C ASP A 324 5.90 7.23 -25.60
N LYS A 325 6.57 7.98 -24.74
CA LYS A 325 7.01 7.50 -23.43
C LYS A 325 5.84 7.26 -22.47
N ILE A 326 4.84 8.14 -22.47
CA ILE A 326 3.60 7.92 -21.71
C ILE A 326 2.92 6.64 -22.18
N GLN A 327 2.79 6.41 -23.49
CA GLN A 327 2.21 5.19 -24.02
C GLN A 327 3.04 3.94 -23.68
N GLN A 328 4.36 4.05 -23.63
CA GLN A 328 5.23 2.97 -23.16
C GLN A 328 4.94 2.63 -21.69
N ALA A 329 4.84 3.62 -20.82
CA ALA A 329 4.51 3.41 -19.40
C ALA A 329 3.12 2.78 -19.22
N VAL A 330 2.11 3.20 -20.00
CA VAL A 330 0.77 2.57 -20.03
C VAL A 330 0.85 1.09 -20.43
N ARG A 331 1.67 0.74 -21.43
CA ARG A 331 1.82 -0.66 -21.86
C ARG A 331 2.54 -1.52 -20.82
N SER A 332 3.54 -0.96 -20.15
CA SER A 332 4.30 -1.67 -19.11
C SER A 332 3.45 -1.94 -17.87
N SER A 333 2.58 -1.03 -17.48
CA SER A 333 1.62 -1.22 -16.38
C SER A 333 0.44 -2.14 -16.74
N ALA A 334 0.15 -2.30 -18.05
CA ALA A 334 -0.93 -3.16 -18.56
C ALA A 334 -0.46 -4.58 -18.96
N ALA A 335 0.83 -4.93 -18.76
CA ALA A 335 1.35 -6.26 -19.06
C ALA A 335 0.65 -7.31 -18.17
N PRO A 336 0.06 -8.38 -18.75
CA PRO A 336 -0.73 -9.32 -17.99
C PRO A 336 0.14 -10.14 -17.05
N GLU A 337 -0.22 -10.21 -15.79
CA GLU A 337 0.08 -11.36 -14.96
C GLU A 337 -0.59 -12.57 -15.62
N GLY A 338 0.18 -13.39 -16.34
CA GLY A 338 -0.31 -14.63 -16.92
C GLY A 338 -0.06 -14.85 -18.40
N SER A 339 1.16 -14.69 -18.90
CA SER A 339 1.57 -15.48 -20.05
C SER A 339 2.09 -16.85 -19.57
N LEU A 340 1.18 -17.78 -19.34
CA LEU A 340 1.49 -19.19 -19.44
C LEU A 340 1.91 -19.44 -20.88
N ALA A 341 3.23 -19.38 -21.11
CA ALA A 341 3.88 -19.72 -22.36
C ALA A 341 3.46 -21.13 -22.76
N ARG A 342 2.92 -21.25 -23.96
CA ARG A 342 2.93 -22.50 -24.72
C ARG A 342 4.37 -23.00 -24.75
N GLY A 343 4.57 -24.22 -24.23
CA GLY A 343 5.83 -24.90 -24.30
C GLY A 343 6.34 -25.02 -25.74
N GLY A 344 7.59 -24.77 -25.91
CA GLY A 344 8.30 -24.95 -27.17
C GLY A 344 9.68 -24.32 -27.11
N THR A 345 10.67 -25.13 -26.73
CA THR A 345 12.06 -25.03 -27.18
C THR A 345 12.82 -23.72 -27.02
N PHE A 346 13.12 -23.33 -25.76
CA PHE A 346 14.15 -22.31 -25.48
C PHE A 346 15.12 -22.70 -24.34
N LEU A 347 15.18 -23.98 -23.96
CA LEU A 347 16.07 -24.48 -22.90
C LEU A 347 17.40 -25.07 -23.43
N SER A 348 17.66 -25.03 -24.76
CA SER A 348 18.88 -25.63 -25.30
C SER A 348 20.00 -24.63 -25.65
N THR A 349 19.72 -23.33 -25.71
CA THR A 349 20.72 -22.29 -26.03
C THR A 349 21.32 -21.58 -24.82
N ALA A 350 20.64 -21.57 -23.67
CA ALA A 350 21.19 -20.97 -22.44
C ALA A 350 22.20 -21.91 -21.72
N ALA A 351 22.04 -23.22 -21.85
CA ALA A 351 22.98 -24.19 -21.24
C ALA A 351 24.30 -24.31 -22.01
N ALA A 352 24.31 -24.05 -23.33
CA ALA A 352 25.55 -24.06 -24.13
C ALA A 352 26.37 -22.77 -23.97
N ALA A 353 25.77 -21.65 -23.58
CA ALA A 353 26.48 -20.41 -23.32
C ALA A 353 27.14 -20.36 -21.91
N LEU A 354 26.66 -21.19 -20.97
CA LEU A 354 27.21 -21.24 -19.60
C LEU A 354 28.44 -22.16 -19.48
N THR A 355 28.66 -23.08 -20.41
CA THR A 355 29.84 -24.00 -20.39
C THR A 355 31.05 -23.44 -21.11
N SER A 356 30.92 -22.50 -22.05
CA SER A 356 32.06 -21.86 -22.70
C SER A 356 32.60 -20.63 -21.96
N ALA A 357 31.81 -20.05 -21.01
CA ALA A 357 32.21 -18.90 -20.21
C ALA A 357 32.98 -19.25 -18.93
N ALA A 358 33.04 -20.52 -18.56
CA ALA A 358 33.69 -20.97 -17.32
C ALA A 358 35.21 -21.09 -17.40
N SER A 359 35.81 -21.15 -18.60
CA SER A 359 37.27 -21.28 -18.74
C SER A 359 38.02 -19.98 -19.01
N SER A 360 37.32 -18.88 -19.36
CA SER A 360 37.94 -17.54 -19.51
C SER A 360 37.69 -16.58 -18.35
N ALA A 361 36.92 -17.02 -17.36
CA ALA A 361 36.58 -16.20 -16.19
C ALA A 361 37.64 -16.22 -15.07
N ALA A 362 38.59 -17.15 -15.10
CA ALA A 362 39.60 -17.25 -14.03
C ALA A 362 40.71 -16.20 -14.11
N GLU A 363 40.97 -15.61 -15.29
CA GLU A 363 42.01 -14.59 -15.46
C GLU A 363 41.54 -13.13 -15.37
N PHE A 364 40.19 -12.90 -15.36
CA PHE A 364 39.62 -11.54 -15.29
C PHE A 364 39.33 -11.06 -13.86
N PHE A 365 39.58 -11.89 -12.85
CA PHE A 365 39.11 -11.67 -11.48
C PHE A 365 40.09 -11.05 -10.51
N SER A 366 41.24 -10.48 -10.96
CA SER A 366 42.21 -9.88 -10.06
C SER A 366 42.13 -8.34 -9.91
N GLY A 367 41.13 -7.68 -10.46
CA GLY A 367 41.16 -6.21 -10.53
C GLY A 367 39.87 -5.42 -10.30
N ILE A 368 38.73 -6.03 -9.94
CA ILE A 368 37.48 -5.26 -9.74
C ILE A 368 36.84 -5.59 -8.38
N SER A 369 36.84 -4.58 -7.51
CA SER A 369 36.00 -4.57 -6.30
C SER A 369 34.53 -4.68 -6.74
N ARG A 370 33.93 -5.86 -6.58
CA ARG A 370 32.53 -6.11 -6.94
C ARG A 370 31.63 -5.64 -5.82
N THR A 371 30.86 -4.60 -6.05
CA THR A 371 29.61 -4.38 -5.34
C THR A 371 28.65 -5.51 -5.71
N ILE A 372 28.55 -6.53 -4.85
CA ILE A 372 27.58 -7.62 -5.02
C ILE A 372 26.22 -7.00 -4.74
N THR A 373 25.39 -6.83 -5.76
CA THR A 373 23.98 -6.48 -5.57
C THR A 373 23.34 -7.61 -4.74
N PRO A 374 22.81 -7.35 -3.55
CA PRO A 374 22.22 -8.39 -2.73
C PRO A 374 21.00 -9.00 -3.45
N ILE A 375 20.89 -10.33 -3.40
CA ILE A 375 19.70 -11.04 -3.87
C ILE A 375 18.52 -10.52 -3.06
N LYS A 376 17.43 -10.10 -3.73
CA LYS A 376 16.25 -9.55 -3.09
C LYS A 376 15.08 -10.51 -3.22
N VAL A 377 14.22 -10.55 -2.21
CA VAL A 377 12.94 -11.28 -2.18
C VAL A 377 11.79 -10.29 -2.10
N ARG A 378 10.65 -10.62 -2.73
CA ARG A 378 9.45 -9.79 -2.71
C ARG A 378 8.55 -10.21 -1.54
N ILE A 379 8.16 -9.25 -0.69
CA ILE A 379 7.23 -9.44 0.42
C ILE A 379 6.26 -8.26 0.40
N GLY A 380 4.95 -8.50 0.43
CA GLY A 380 3.95 -7.43 0.40
C GLY A 380 4.05 -6.49 -0.81
N GLY A 381 4.62 -6.96 -1.92
CA GLY A 381 4.85 -6.12 -3.10
C GLY A 381 6.23 -5.44 -3.15
N GLU A 382 6.93 -5.33 -2.04
CA GLU A 382 8.25 -4.70 -1.91
C GLU A 382 9.41 -5.69 -2.03
N MET A 383 10.61 -5.19 -2.35
CA MET A 383 11.83 -5.99 -2.57
C MET A 383 12.82 -5.80 -1.43
N PHE A 384 13.02 -6.82 -0.62
CA PHE A 384 13.95 -6.83 0.52
C PHE A 384 15.19 -7.65 0.25
N PRO A 385 16.38 -7.24 0.73
CA PRO A 385 17.60 -8.05 0.64
C PRO A 385 17.40 -9.38 1.40
N VAL A 386 17.67 -10.51 0.75
CA VAL A 386 17.50 -11.86 1.35
C VAL A 386 18.36 -12.07 2.61
N ASN A 387 19.42 -11.29 2.75
CA ASN A 387 20.35 -11.34 3.87
C ASN A 387 20.07 -10.30 4.97
N SER A 388 18.91 -9.64 4.93
CA SER A 388 18.48 -8.75 6.02
C SER A 388 18.50 -9.46 7.35
N VAL A 389 18.92 -8.76 8.39
CA VAL A 389 18.99 -9.25 9.77
C VAL A 389 17.75 -8.82 10.55
N GLU A 390 17.23 -7.65 10.24
CA GLU A 390 16.05 -7.05 10.84
C GLU A 390 15.05 -6.68 9.74
N LEU A 391 13.75 -6.87 10.01
CA LEU A 391 12.70 -6.55 9.06
C LEU A 391 11.44 -6.15 9.81
N ASP A 392 11.00 -4.92 9.57
CA ASP A 392 9.72 -4.42 10.05
C ASP A 392 8.70 -4.42 8.90
N LEU A 393 7.68 -5.24 9.07
CA LEU A 393 6.54 -5.39 8.16
C LEU A 393 5.23 -5.12 8.89
N SER A 394 5.27 -4.40 10.02
CA SER A 394 4.07 -4.07 10.77
C SER A 394 3.15 -3.13 10.00
N ASP A 395 1.84 -3.27 10.26
CA ASP A 395 0.80 -2.38 9.74
C ASP A 395 0.83 -2.21 8.21
N ARG A 396 1.04 -3.34 7.48
CA ARG A 396 1.13 -3.35 6.01
C ARG A 396 0.00 -4.13 5.34
N GLU A 397 -1.03 -4.49 6.10
CA GLU A 397 -2.18 -5.26 5.61
C GLU A 397 -1.78 -6.58 4.92
N LEU A 398 -0.70 -7.18 5.36
CA LEU A 398 -0.14 -8.38 4.75
C LEU A 398 -1.01 -9.60 5.05
N THR A 399 -1.16 -10.42 4.01
CA THR A 399 -1.79 -11.74 4.08
C THR A 399 -0.76 -12.85 3.99
N ASN A 400 -1.15 -14.10 4.27
CA ASN A 400 -0.27 -15.28 4.17
C ASN A 400 0.45 -15.38 2.81
N ALA A 401 -0.25 -15.08 1.72
CA ALA A 401 0.32 -15.17 0.37
C ALA A 401 1.46 -14.15 0.13
N GLN A 402 1.38 -12.98 0.76
CA GLN A 402 2.34 -11.90 0.57
C GLN A 402 3.62 -12.08 1.39
N ILE A 403 3.56 -12.85 2.49
CA ILE A 403 4.72 -13.11 3.36
C ILE A 403 5.44 -14.43 3.05
N ILE A 404 4.94 -15.24 2.10
CA ILE A 404 5.47 -16.58 1.80
C ILE A 404 6.98 -16.60 1.52
N ASN A 405 7.53 -15.51 1.00
CA ASN A 405 8.95 -15.40 0.67
C ASN A 405 9.86 -15.13 1.88
N LEU A 406 9.30 -14.87 3.08
CA LEU A 406 10.08 -14.80 4.32
C LEU A 406 10.89 -16.07 4.57
N ARG A 407 10.40 -17.23 4.12
CA ARG A 407 11.10 -18.54 4.21
C ARG A 407 12.54 -18.52 3.65
N HIS A 408 12.87 -17.58 2.78
CA HIS A 408 14.19 -17.45 2.17
C HIS A 408 15.16 -16.59 2.98
N MET A 409 14.69 -15.86 4.01
CA MET A 409 15.47 -14.88 4.77
C MET A 409 16.14 -15.52 6.00
N LYS A 410 16.99 -16.51 5.79
CA LYS A 410 17.58 -17.36 6.85
C LYS A 410 18.51 -16.64 7.84
N ARG A 411 18.86 -15.36 7.58
CA ARG A 411 19.69 -14.55 8.47
C ARG A 411 18.89 -13.60 9.36
N LEU A 412 17.56 -13.62 9.23
CA LEU A 412 16.67 -12.75 9.98
C LEU A 412 16.74 -13.07 11.49
N LYS A 413 16.94 -12.04 12.30
CA LYS A 413 16.99 -12.10 13.77
C LYS A 413 15.81 -11.37 14.40
N VAL A 414 15.38 -10.26 13.82
CA VAL A 414 14.24 -9.47 14.29
C VAL A 414 13.21 -9.36 13.18
N LEU A 415 11.97 -9.76 13.48
CA LEU A 415 10.86 -9.69 12.55
C LEU A 415 9.62 -9.11 13.24
N ASN A 416 9.14 -7.99 12.71
CA ASN A 416 7.89 -7.37 13.15
C ASN A 416 6.82 -7.53 12.07
N LEU A 417 5.74 -8.24 12.41
CA LEU A 417 4.55 -8.49 11.59
C LEU A 417 3.27 -7.98 12.27
N ASN A 418 3.37 -7.14 13.30
CA ASN A 418 2.21 -6.64 14.04
C ASN A 418 1.20 -5.95 13.12
N TYR A 419 -0.09 -5.99 13.49
CA TYR A 419 -1.16 -5.28 12.78
C TYR A 419 -1.27 -5.65 11.29
N ASN A 420 -1.35 -6.96 11.00
CA ASN A 420 -1.56 -7.48 9.65
C ASN A 420 -2.78 -8.44 9.62
N TYR A 421 -3.08 -9.00 8.47
CA TYR A 421 -4.17 -9.97 8.26
C TYR A 421 -3.63 -11.40 8.11
N ILE A 422 -2.62 -11.74 8.90
CA ILE A 422 -1.95 -13.03 8.83
C ILE A 422 -2.71 -14.04 9.71
N THR A 423 -2.98 -15.20 9.15
CA THR A 423 -3.63 -16.32 9.86
C THR A 423 -2.75 -17.54 9.96
N ASP A 424 -1.64 -17.59 9.17
CA ASP A 424 -0.71 -18.70 9.08
C ASP A 424 0.72 -18.18 8.92
N LEU A 425 1.61 -18.64 9.81
CA LEU A 425 3.02 -18.30 9.84
C LEU A 425 3.94 -19.50 9.51
N ALA A 426 3.43 -20.57 8.89
CA ALA A 426 4.22 -21.73 8.50
C ALA A 426 5.42 -21.36 7.59
N CYS A 427 5.33 -20.25 6.84
CA CYS A 427 6.46 -19.74 6.05
C CYS A 427 7.68 -19.33 6.88
N LEU A 428 7.55 -19.18 8.21
CA LEU A 428 8.64 -18.87 9.13
C LEU A 428 9.37 -20.13 9.62
N GLU A 429 8.87 -21.33 9.35
CA GLU A 429 9.55 -22.57 9.67
C GLU A 429 10.99 -22.59 9.10
N GLY A 430 11.92 -23.03 9.93
CA GLY A 430 13.35 -23.03 9.58
C GLY A 430 14.03 -21.65 9.59
N LEU A 431 13.41 -20.58 10.13
CA LEU A 431 14.07 -19.32 10.47
C LEU A 431 14.68 -19.43 11.89
N THR A 432 15.59 -20.36 12.08
CA THR A 432 16.15 -20.73 13.38
C THR A 432 17.00 -19.66 14.04
N GLN A 433 17.37 -18.60 13.32
CA GLN A 433 18.17 -17.48 13.83
C GLN A 433 17.33 -16.35 14.45
N LEU A 434 15.98 -16.45 14.40
CA LEU A 434 15.11 -15.43 14.97
C LEU A 434 15.31 -15.32 16.49
N GLU A 435 15.64 -14.11 16.93
CA GLU A 435 15.80 -13.70 18.32
C GLU A 435 14.56 -12.95 18.82
N GLU A 436 13.93 -12.13 17.96
CA GLU A 436 12.72 -11.38 18.27
C GLU A 436 11.67 -11.57 17.18
N LEU A 437 10.42 -11.89 17.58
CA LEU A 437 9.29 -12.09 16.69
C LEU A 437 8.04 -11.41 17.27
N HIS A 438 7.49 -10.47 16.51
CA HIS A 438 6.29 -9.72 16.86
C HIS A 438 5.21 -9.96 15.80
N PHE A 439 4.06 -10.50 16.20
CA PHE A 439 2.90 -10.72 15.33
C PHE A 439 1.56 -10.45 16.03
N SER A 440 1.58 -9.56 17.02
CA SER A 440 0.37 -9.07 17.68
C SER A 440 -0.63 -8.47 16.69
N HIS A 441 -1.92 -8.51 17.05
CA HIS A 441 -3.00 -8.01 16.19
C HIS A 441 -3.03 -8.67 14.81
N ASN A 442 -2.93 -10.00 14.82
CA ASN A 442 -3.14 -10.90 13.70
C ASN A 442 -4.08 -12.03 14.13
N ASN A 443 -4.63 -12.79 13.19
CA ASN A 443 -5.52 -13.92 13.53
C ASN A 443 -4.82 -15.28 13.43
N VAL A 444 -3.58 -15.36 13.95
CA VAL A 444 -2.78 -16.59 13.97
C VAL A 444 -3.29 -17.51 15.06
N THR A 445 -3.58 -18.78 14.71
CA THR A 445 -4.10 -19.79 15.64
C THR A 445 -3.15 -20.96 15.87
N ASP A 446 -2.31 -21.30 14.88
CA ASP A 446 -1.35 -22.41 14.94
C ASP A 446 0.05 -21.91 15.33
N PRO A 447 0.59 -22.30 16.51
CA PRO A 447 1.91 -21.89 16.96
C PRO A 447 3.05 -22.82 16.49
N SER A 448 2.79 -23.85 15.67
CA SER A 448 3.74 -24.93 15.32
C SER A 448 5.05 -24.40 14.72
N PHE A 449 4.98 -23.29 13.95
CA PHE A 449 6.14 -22.63 13.34
C PHE A 449 7.20 -22.16 14.35
N LEU A 450 6.83 -21.98 15.62
CA LEU A 450 7.75 -21.59 16.70
C LEU A 450 8.69 -22.72 17.12
N SER A 451 8.38 -23.96 16.79
CA SER A 451 9.08 -25.15 17.36
C SER A 451 10.60 -25.11 17.15
N GLU A 452 11.07 -24.74 15.94
CA GLU A 452 12.49 -24.73 15.58
C GLU A 452 13.24 -23.44 15.96
N MET A 453 12.56 -22.43 16.51
CA MET A 453 13.16 -21.12 16.84
C MET A 453 13.86 -21.17 18.21
N THR A 454 15.01 -21.82 18.29
CA THR A 454 15.75 -22.04 19.55
C THR A 454 16.45 -20.78 20.08
N GLU A 455 16.71 -19.81 19.22
CA GLU A 455 17.38 -18.55 19.59
C GLU A 455 16.41 -17.48 20.10
N LEU A 456 15.10 -17.75 20.10
CA LEU A 456 14.06 -16.78 20.43
C LEU A 456 14.21 -16.25 21.87
N ARG A 457 14.29 -14.91 21.98
CA ARG A 457 14.39 -14.16 23.25
C ARG A 457 13.11 -13.39 23.54
N ARG A 458 12.47 -12.83 22.51
CA ARG A 458 11.27 -12.02 22.65
C ARG A 458 10.19 -12.46 21.68
N ILE A 459 8.98 -12.60 22.18
CA ILE A 459 7.80 -12.88 21.38
C ILE A 459 6.65 -11.97 21.81
N SER A 460 5.97 -11.37 20.82
CA SER A 460 4.75 -10.60 21.02
C SER A 460 3.66 -11.15 20.12
N ALA A 461 2.61 -11.68 20.73
CA ALA A 461 1.48 -12.37 20.13
C ALA A 461 0.16 -11.95 20.79
N GLU A 462 0.07 -10.67 21.18
CA GLU A 462 -1.12 -10.11 21.81
C GLU A 462 -2.24 -9.95 20.78
N ASN A 463 -3.47 -10.10 21.22
CA ASN A 463 -4.65 -10.03 20.35
C ASN A 463 -4.50 -10.95 19.11
N THR A 464 -4.29 -12.25 19.39
CA THR A 464 -4.20 -13.31 18.39
C THR A 464 -5.22 -14.42 18.69
N GLY A 465 -5.38 -15.36 17.76
CA GLY A 465 -6.23 -16.54 17.95
C GLY A 465 -5.51 -17.71 18.64
N LEU A 466 -4.32 -17.51 19.22
CA LEU A 466 -3.56 -18.59 19.87
C LEU A 466 -4.30 -19.17 21.08
N THR A 467 -4.41 -20.49 21.11
CA THR A 467 -4.95 -21.26 22.26
C THR A 467 -3.88 -22.08 22.96
N ASP A 468 -2.75 -22.31 22.29
CA ASP A 468 -1.65 -23.15 22.73
C ASP A 468 -0.30 -22.44 22.53
N ILE A 469 0.59 -22.59 23.50
CA ILE A 469 1.97 -22.10 23.44
C ILE A 469 2.98 -23.22 23.75
N SER A 470 2.57 -24.47 23.59
CA SER A 470 3.44 -25.64 23.82
C SER A 470 4.77 -25.59 23.06
N PRO A 471 4.87 -25.00 21.81
CA PRO A 471 6.14 -24.85 21.11
C PRO A 471 7.15 -23.91 21.80
N LEU A 472 6.74 -23.14 22.81
CA LEU A 472 7.64 -22.33 23.63
C LEU A 472 8.35 -23.16 24.72
N ALA A 473 7.91 -24.41 24.96
CA ALA A 473 8.56 -25.28 25.90
C ALA A 473 10.02 -25.56 25.51
N GLY A 474 10.93 -25.52 26.49
CA GLY A 474 12.35 -25.75 26.25
C GLY A 474 13.14 -24.57 25.66
N LYS A 475 12.51 -23.41 25.39
CA LYS A 475 13.21 -22.21 24.90
C LYS A 475 13.90 -21.48 26.06
N LEU A 476 15.14 -21.89 26.35
CA LEU A 476 15.90 -21.42 27.52
C LEU A 476 16.35 -19.94 27.40
N ARG A 477 16.27 -19.35 26.21
CA ARG A 477 16.71 -17.97 25.96
C ARG A 477 15.60 -16.92 26.06
N LEU A 478 14.35 -17.34 26.30
CA LEU A 478 13.23 -16.41 26.42
C LEU A 478 13.43 -15.43 27.59
N GLU A 479 13.37 -14.14 27.26
CA GLU A 479 13.47 -13.00 28.17
C GLU A 479 12.12 -12.25 28.29
N ALA A 480 11.32 -12.21 27.22
CA ALA A 480 10.04 -11.53 27.22
C ALA A 480 8.98 -12.29 26.39
N VAL A 481 7.80 -12.45 26.98
CA VAL A 481 6.63 -13.08 26.34
C VAL A 481 5.41 -12.20 26.56
N PHE A 482 4.77 -11.77 25.49
CA PHE A 482 3.54 -11.00 25.50
C PHE A 482 2.48 -11.75 24.70
N ILE A 483 1.45 -12.27 25.41
CA ILE A 483 0.37 -13.12 24.86
C ILE A 483 -1.01 -12.66 25.32
N GLY A 484 -1.11 -11.45 25.86
CA GLY A 484 -2.37 -10.85 26.30
C GLY A 484 -3.44 -10.82 25.21
N ASP A 485 -4.70 -10.77 25.58
CA ASP A 485 -5.84 -10.74 24.62
C ASP A 485 -5.82 -11.94 23.62
N SER A 486 -5.21 -13.07 23.99
CA SER A 486 -5.28 -14.33 23.24
C SER A 486 -6.21 -15.34 23.92
N LEU A 487 -6.30 -16.54 23.39
CA LEU A 487 -7.13 -17.60 23.95
C LEU A 487 -6.33 -18.63 24.76
N VAL A 488 -5.10 -18.30 25.16
CA VAL A 488 -4.20 -19.16 25.94
C VAL A 488 -4.72 -19.27 27.37
N THR A 489 -4.83 -20.51 27.88
CA THR A 489 -5.26 -20.80 29.27
C THR A 489 -4.20 -21.51 30.10
N ASP A 490 -3.17 -22.05 29.45
CA ASP A 490 -2.07 -22.80 30.11
C ASP A 490 -0.72 -22.18 29.73
N ILE A 491 0.00 -21.67 30.73
CA ILE A 491 1.36 -21.15 30.64
C ILE A 491 2.44 -22.11 31.11
N THR A 492 2.09 -23.36 31.41
CA THR A 492 3.04 -24.42 31.83
C THR A 492 4.23 -24.57 30.86
N PRO A 493 4.08 -24.39 29.53
CA PRO A 493 5.21 -24.43 28.59
C PRO A 493 6.34 -23.44 28.92
N LEU A 494 6.06 -22.34 29.62
CA LEU A 494 7.06 -21.33 30.00
C LEU A 494 7.94 -21.78 31.18
N LYS A 495 7.60 -22.86 31.89
CA LYS A 495 8.32 -23.33 33.08
C LYS A 495 9.83 -23.52 32.90
N SER A 496 10.28 -23.82 31.69
CA SER A 496 11.69 -23.96 31.33
C SER A 496 12.43 -22.65 31.08
N ALA A 497 11.70 -21.55 30.88
CA ALA A 497 12.26 -20.23 30.52
C ALA A 497 12.76 -19.48 31.77
N ARG A 498 13.81 -20.00 32.42
CA ARG A 498 14.34 -19.44 33.68
C ARG A 498 14.90 -18.02 33.55
N GLY A 499 15.24 -17.57 32.36
CA GLY A 499 15.69 -16.21 32.04
C GLY A 499 14.57 -15.24 31.74
N LEU A 500 13.28 -15.65 31.90
CA LEU A 500 12.14 -14.80 31.64
C LEU A 500 12.09 -13.62 32.61
N ARG A 501 12.07 -12.38 32.07
CA ARG A 501 12.03 -11.13 32.83
C ARG A 501 10.67 -10.44 32.71
N PHE A 502 10.03 -10.54 31.53
CA PHE A 502 8.78 -9.85 31.25
C PHE A 502 7.73 -10.85 30.75
N LEU A 503 6.55 -10.87 31.41
CA LEU A 503 5.41 -11.67 31.00
C LEU A 503 4.16 -10.79 30.94
N GLY A 504 3.63 -10.56 29.74
CA GLY A 504 2.36 -9.89 29.48
C GLY A 504 1.28 -10.93 29.15
N CYS A 505 0.32 -11.09 30.04
CA CYS A 505 -0.80 -12.03 29.90
C CYS A 505 -2.12 -11.39 30.36
N ASN A 506 -2.32 -10.13 29.99
CA ASN A 506 -3.55 -9.39 30.24
C ASN A 506 -4.74 -10.08 29.58
N GLU A 507 -5.91 -10.02 30.21
CA GLU A 507 -7.20 -10.56 29.70
C GLU A 507 -7.19 -12.10 29.47
N LEU A 508 -6.15 -12.84 29.92
CA LEU A 508 -6.12 -14.30 29.80
C LEU A 508 -6.86 -14.98 30.96
N GLN A 509 -7.50 -16.11 30.67
CA GLN A 509 -8.11 -16.98 31.68
C GLN A 509 -7.13 -18.07 32.12
N ILE A 510 -6.02 -17.67 32.73
CA ILE A 510 -4.97 -18.62 33.18
C ILE A 510 -5.47 -19.41 34.41
N GLY A 511 -5.41 -20.75 34.31
CA GLY A 511 -5.86 -21.65 35.38
C GLY A 511 -4.90 -21.74 36.55
N SER A 512 -3.58 -21.58 36.33
CA SER A 512 -2.54 -21.67 37.39
C SER A 512 -1.31 -20.85 37.02
N LEU A 513 -0.66 -20.26 38.01
CA LEU A 513 0.63 -19.56 37.89
C LEU A 513 1.82 -20.44 38.36
N ASP A 514 1.62 -21.73 38.61
CA ASP A 514 2.67 -22.66 39.10
C ASP A 514 3.87 -22.75 38.12
N ALA A 515 3.64 -22.41 36.84
CA ALA A 515 4.70 -22.34 35.84
C ALA A 515 5.77 -21.29 36.17
N LEU A 516 5.41 -20.24 36.92
CA LEU A 516 6.31 -19.13 37.28
C LEU A 516 7.12 -19.41 38.55
N GLU A 517 6.83 -20.52 39.23
CA GLU A 517 7.56 -20.90 40.44
C GLU A 517 9.06 -21.08 40.15
N GLY A 518 9.90 -20.41 40.96
CA GLY A 518 11.36 -20.45 40.83
C GLY A 518 11.95 -19.66 39.64
N MET A 519 11.19 -18.77 39.00
CA MET A 519 11.71 -17.80 38.03
C MET A 519 12.28 -16.56 38.75
N THR A 520 13.56 -16.62 39.11
CA THR A 520 14.24 -15.58 39.92
C THR A 520 14.53 -14.30 39.13
N GLU A 521 14.58 -14.36 37.80
CA GLU A 521 14.86 -13.22 36.91
C GLU A 521 13.59 -12.45 36.54
N LEU A 522 12.40 -12.92 36.96
CA LEU A 522 11.13 -12.31 36.54
C LEU A 522 10.92 -10.94 37.21
N GLU A 523 10.95 -9.89 36.44
CA GLU A 523 10.85 -8.48 36.85
C GLU A 523 9.41 -7.96 36.82
N THR A 524 8.66 -8.34 35.79
CA THR A 524 7.31 -7.81 35.53
C THR A 524 6.38 -8.90 35.03
N VAL A 525 5.22 -9.01 35.68
CA VAL A 525 4.09 -9.82 35.22
C VAL A 525 2.87 -8.90 35.12
N CYS A 526 2.34 -8.74 33.91
CA CYS A 526 1.10 -7.99 33.67
C CYS A 526 -0.06 -8.99 33.63
N LEU A 527 -0.93 -8.93 34.65
CA LEU A 527 -2.13 -9.74 34.81
C LEU A 527 -3.29 -8.79 35.06
N GLU A 528 -3.90 -8.23 34.02
CA GLU A 528 -5.21 -7.62 34.16
C GLU A 528 -6.27 -8.73 34.05
N ILE A 529 -6.81 -9.12 35.19
CA ILE A 529 -7.94 -10.06 35.22
C ILE A 529 -9.17 -9.29 34.78
N GLY A 530 -9.70 -9.60 33.59
CA GLY A 530 -10.94 -9.03 33.09
C GLY A 530 -12.03 -9.13 34.16
N ARG A 531 -12.82 -8.07 34.33
CA ARG A 531 -13.91 -8.02 35.32
C ARG A 531 -14.85 -9.19 35.10
N ALA A 532 -14.78 -10.18 35.96
CA ALA A 532 -15.82 -11.19 36.09
C ALA A 532 -17.14 -10.43 36.37
N HIS A 533 -18.12 -10.56 35.50
CA HIS A 533 -19.48 -10.15 35.82
C HIS A 533 -19.97 -11.05 36.97
N VAL A 534 -20.04 -10.46 38.17
CA VAL A 534 -20.80 -10.98 39.30
C VAL A 534 -22.29 -10.69 39.06
#